data_a6506a348e806a305e638406f0a4ba9d
#
_entry.id   a6506a348e806a305e638406f0a4ba9d
#
_cell.length_a   1.000
_cell.length_b   1.000
_cell.length_c   1.000
_cell.angle_alpha   90.00
_cell.angle_beta   90.00
_cell.angle_gamma   90.00
#
_symmetry.space_group_name_H-M   'P 1'
#
loop_
_entity.id
_entity.type
_entity.pdbx_description
1 polymer ?
#
loop_
_entity_poly.entity_id
_entity_poly.type
_entity_poly.pdbx_seq_one_letter_code
_entity_poly.pdbx_strand_id
1 'polypeptide(L)'
;YYQHRVDSRVPIEFTMGELKKLVEEGKIKYIGLSEASPSTIRRAHAVHPITDVQLEWSVWSRDVEEEIVPTCRELGIGIVVYSPLGRGFLSSGPKMMENFTKEDYRQFMPRFQPENVEHNKGIFERVSEMAARKECTPAQLVLAWVHHKGDDVCPIPGTTKIENLNQNIGALSVKLNPEEMAELESLASAYIVKGDRYGGAAVTWKNSDTPPLSSRSEER
;
A
#
# COMPACT_ATOMS: atom_id res chain seq x y z
N TYR A 1 8.01 8.72 -13.05
CA TYR A 1 8.94 7.59 -12.87
C TYR A 1 9.03 7.22 -11.40
N TYR A 2 9.03 5.90 -11.08
CA TYR A 2 9.20 5.40 -9.71
C TYR A 2 10.57 4.74 -9.52
N GLN A 3 11.20 5.04 -8.38
CA GLN A 3 12.18 4.13 -7.80
C GLN A 3 11.40 3.00 -7.11
N HIS A 4 11.31 1.84 -7.78
CA HIS A 4 10.61 0.66 -7.25
C HIS A 4 11.46 -0.04 -6.21
N ARG A 5 11.19 0.26 -4.94
CA ARG A 5 12.00 -0.02 -3.76
C ARG A 5 13.33 0.75 -3.77
N VAL A 6 13.72 1.22 -2.62
CA VAL A 6 15.01 1.89 -2.46
C VAL A 6 16.14 0.86 -2.32
N ASP A 7 17.31 1.18 -2.84
CA ASP A 7 18.53 0.41 -2.56
C ASP A 7 19.10 0.91 -1.23
N SER A 8 18.93 0.10 -0.17
CA SER A 8 19.40 0.44 1.18
C SER A 8 20.93 0.49 1.34
N ARG A 9 21.68 0.22 0.26
CA ARG A 9 23.18 0.33 0.22
C ARG A 9 23.66 1.66 -0.35
N VAL A 10 22.76 2.45 -0.94
CA VAL A 10 23.09 3.71 -1.63
C VAL A 10 22.36 4.87 -0.97
N PRO A 11 23.06 5.95 -0.56
CA PRO A 11 22.40 7.16 -0.10
C PRO A 11 21.35 7.64 -1.10
N ILE A 12 20.12 7.87 -0.65
CA ILE A 12 19.00 8.22 -1.52
C ILE A 12 19.24 9.49 -2.32
N GLU A 13 20.07 10.37 -1.82
CA GLU A 13 20.44 11.63 -2.47
C GLU A 13 21.10 11.41 -3.83
N PHE A 14 21.90 10.35 -4.00
CA PHE A 14 22.48 10.01 -5.31
C PHE A 14 21.42 9.61 -6.31
N THR A 15 20.53 8.70 -5.91
CA THR A 15 19.40 8.28 -6.76
C THR A 15 18.54 9.47 -7.16
N MET A 16 18.20 10.32 -6.19
CA MET A 16 17.39 11.51 -6.44
C MET A 16 18.11 12.54 -7.31
N GLY A 17 19.42 12.69 -7.16
CA GLY A 17 20.24 13.55 -8.00
C GLY A 17 20.22 13.13 -9.48
N GLU A 18 20.28 11.83 -9.76
CA GLU A 18 20.16 11.33 -11.14
C GLU A 18 18.73 11.47 -11.69
N LEU A 19 17.71 11.18 -10.89
CA LEU A 19 16.33 11.36 -11.31
C LEU A 19 15.99 12.83 -11.56
N LYS A 20 16.54 13.76 -10.76
CA LYS A 20 16.41 15.20 -10.97
C LYS A 20 16.97 15.62 -12.34
N LYS A 21 18.13 15.12 -12.75
CA LYS A 21 18.68 15.38 -14.08
C LYS A 21 17.73 14.94 -15.20
N LEU A 22 17.07 13.77 -15.04
CA LEU A 22 16.09 13.29 -16.01
C LEU A 22 14.84 14.20 -16.09
N VAL A 23 14.44 14.82 -14.98
CA VAL A 23 13.39 15.84 -14.99
C VAL A 23 13.85 17.10 -15.72
N GLU A 24 15.05 17.59 -15.41
CA GLU A 24 15.65 18.78 -16.05
C GLU A 24 15.83 18.60 -17.56
N GLU A 25 16.17 17.38 -17.99
CA GLU A 25 16.26 17.00 -19.41
C GLU A 25 14.91 16.77 -20.09
N GLY A 26 13.80 16.84 -19.35
CA GLY A 26 12.44 16.60 -19.86
C GLY A 26 12.12 15.15 -20.21
N LYS A 27 12.97 14.18 -19.79
CA LYS A 27 12.77 12.74 -20.05
C LYS A 27 11.70 12.15 -19.15
N ILE A 28 11.54 12.67 -17.94
CA ILE A 28 10.46 12.33 -17.01
C ILE A 28 9.83 13.62 -16.48
N LYS A 29 8.57 13.58 -16.05
CA LYS A 29 7.87 14.74 -15.50
C LYS A 29 7.86 14.76 -13.99
N TYR A 30 7.67 13.61 -13.37
CA TYR A 30 7.45 13.44 -11.94
C TYR A 30 8.25 12.29 -11.39
N ILE A 31 8.61 12.36 -10.11
CA ILE A 31 9.34 11.33 -9.40
C ILE A 31 8.47 10.78 -8.27
N GLY A 32 8.37 9.45 -8.17
CA GLY A 32 7.75 8.75 -7.06
C GLY A 32 8.72 7.77 -6.41
N LEU A 33 8.46 7.45 -5.14
CA LEU A 33 9.15 6.39 -4.41
C LEU A 33 8.16 5.26 -4.07
N SER A 34 8.69 4.07 -3.81
CA SER A 34 7.89 2.92 -3.37
C SER A 34 8.42 2.34 -2.08
N GLU A 35 7.55 2.21 -1.08
CA GLU A 35 7.86 1.61 0.24
C GLU A 35 9.13 2.20 0.89
N ALA A 36 9.29 3.51 0.81
CA ALA A 36 10.40 4.23 1.45
C ALA A 36 10.05 4.59 2.91
N SER A 37 11.07 4.56 3.78
CA SER A 37 10.94 5.00 5.17
C SER A 37 10.71 6.51 5.29
N PRO A 38 10.15 7.01 6.41
CA PRO A 38 9.96 8.45 6.62
C PRO A 38 11.26 9.25 6.48
N SER A 39 12.37 8.73 7.02
CA SER A 39 13.70 9.32 6.92
C SER A 39 14.14 9.43 5.45
N THR A 40 14.02 8.35 4.69
CA THR A 40 14.38 8.30 3.27
C THR A 40 13.49 9.24 2.43
N ILE A 41 12.19 9.29 2.69
CA ILE A 41 11.25 10.20 2.01
C ILE A 41 11.67 11.66 2.22
N ARG A 42 11.93 12.07 3.47
CA ARG A 42 12.35 13.45 3.79
C ARG A 42 13.65 13.84 3.09
N ARG A 43 14.64 12.98 3.15
CA ARG A 43 15.95 13.20 2.51
C ARG A 43 15.84 13.27 0.99
N ALA A 44 15.08 12.37 0.40
CA ALA A 44 14.80 12.36 -1.04
C ALA A 44 14.07 13.63 -1.49
N HIS A 45 13.03 14.04 -0.78
CA HIS A 45 12.24 15.24 -1.08
C HIS A 45 13.07 16.52 -0.98
N ALA A 46 14.05 16.57 -0.10
CA ALA A 46 14.97 17.70 0.03
C ALA A 46 15.90 17.88 -1.19
N VAL A 47 16.20 16.82 -1.95
CA VAL A 47 16.99 16.90 -3.20
C VAL A 47 16.13 17.35 -4.37
N HIS A 48 14.94 16.79 -4.50
CA HIS A 48 13.95 17.15 -5.51
C HIS A 48 12.56 16.77 -5.00
N PRO A 49 11.53 17.62 -5.20
CA PRO A 49 10.17 17.31 -4.80
C PRO A 49 9.70 15.94 -5.34
N ILE A 50 9.17 15.11 -4.43
CA ILE A 50 8.54 13.84 -4.76
C ILE A 50 7.05 14.11 -4.97
N THR A 51 6.49 13.58 -6.04
CA THR A 51 5.07 13.74 -6.37
C THR A 51 4.19 12.80 -5.56
N ASP A 52 4.62 11.55 -5.43
CA ASP A 52 3.87 10.55 -4.66
C ASP A 52 4.77 9.46 -4.08
N VAL A 53 4.23 8.75 -3.08
CA VAL A 53 4.81 7.53 -2.52
C VAL A 53 3.83 6.39 -2.72
N GLN A 54 4.29 5.32 -3.38
CA GLN A 54 3.50 4.11 -3.55
C GLN A 54 3.76 3.14 -2.40
N LEU A 55 2.69 2.69 -1.73
CA LEU A 55 2.75 1.83 -0.55
C LEU A 55 1.56 0.88 -0.46
N GLU A 56 1.70 -0.22 0.29
CA GLU A 56 0.58 -1.10 0.59
C GLU A 56 -0.28 -0.49 1.70
N TRP A 57 -1.54 -0.23 1.38
CA TRP A 57 -2.52 0.24 2.35
C TRP A 57 -3.89 -0.37 2.07
N SER A 58 -4.52 -0.88 3.10
CA SER A 58 -5.83 -1.51 3.02
C SER A 58 -6.41 -1.65 4.41
N VAL A 59 -7.66 -2.06 4.53
CA VAL A 59 -8.30 -2.29 5.83
C VAL A 59 -7.45 -3.19 6.76
N TRP A 60 -6.74 -4.18 6.23
CA TRP A 60 -5.88 -5.07 7.01
C TRP A 60 -4.35 -4.82 6.91
N SER A 61 -3.94 -3.73 6.27
CA SER A 61 -2.53 -3.27 6.21
C SER A 61 -2.50 -1.79 6.52
N ARG A 62 -2.45 -1.45 7.81
CA ARG A 62 -2.60 -0.08 8.30
C ARG A 62 -1.35 0.47 8.99
N ASP A 63 -0.27 -0.30 8.98
CA ASP A 63 1.00 0.03 9.62
C ASP A 63 1.67 1.30 9.07
N VAL A 64 1.26 1.79 7.90
CA VAL A 64 1.74 3.05 7.30
C VAL A 64 1.10 4.31 7.91
N GLU A 65 0.00 4.16 8.65
CA GLU A 65 -0.79 5.29 9.19
C GLU A 65 -0.08 6.06 10.29
N GLU A 66 0.85 5.44 11.01
CA GLU A 66 1.54 6.07 12.14
C GLU A 66 2.64 7.05 11.69
N GLU A 67 3.39 6.71 10.64
CA GLU A 67 4.57 7.47 10.26
C GLU A 67 4.57 7.92 8.80
N ILE A 68 4.27 7.02 7.85
CA ILE A 68 4.42 7.31 6.41
C ILE A 68 3.35 8.29 5.93
N VAL A 69 2.09 8.02 6.25
CA VAL A 69 0.97 8.89 5.84
C VAL A 69 1.14 10.31 6.39
N PRO A 70 1.42 10.52 7.69
CA PRO A 70 1.71 11.85 8.21
C PRO A 70 2.91 12.52 7.54
N THR A 71 3.99 11.78 7.26
CA THR A 71 5.17 12.33 6.58
C THR A 71 4.84 12.78 5.16
N CYS A 72 4.08 11.99 4.39
CA CYS A 72 3.66 12.38 3.05
C CYS A 72 2.80 13.65 3.10
N ARG A 73 1.83 13.72 4.00
CA ARG A 73 0.93 14.88 4.14
C ARG A 73 1.66 16.14 4.57
N GLU A 74 2.60 16.06 5.50
CA GLU A 74 3.45 17.17 5.92
C GLU A 74 4.23 17.76 4.74
N LEU A 75 4.69 16.91 3.81
CA LEU A 75 5.49 17.30 2.65
C LEU A 75 4.66 17.59 1.39
N GLY A 76 3.34 17.47 1.45
CA GLY A 76 2.46 17.64 0.28
C GLY A 76 2.63 16.56 -0.78
N ILE A 77 2.98 15.34 -0.39
CA ILE A 77 3.23 14.19 -1.27
C ILE A 77 1.95 13.34 -1.36
N GLY A 78 1.51 13.02 -2.58
CA GLY A 78 0.40 12.11 -2.81
C GLY A 78 0.71 10.66 -2.42
N ILE A 79 -0.32 9.86 -2.20
CA ILE A 79 -0.21 8.47 -1.77
C ILE A 79 -0.87 7.56 -2.80
N VAL A 80 -0.09 6.68 -3.42
CA VAL A 80 -0.59 5.65 -4.34
C VAL A 80 -0.63 4.31 -3.61
N VAL A 81 -1.84 3.74 -3.55
CA VAL A 81 -2.11 2.56 -2.71
C VAL A 81 -2.17 1.30 -3.54
N TYR A 82 -1.17 0.42 -3.41
CA TYR A 82 -1.23 -0.89 -4.02
C TYR A 82 -1.83 -1.95 -3.07
N SER A 83 -2.34 -3.04 -3.66
CA SER A 83 -3.06 -4.10 -2.93
C SER A 83 -4.19 -3.61 -2.02
N PRO A 84 -5.03 -2.64 -2.43
CA PRO A 84 -6.10 -2.11 -1.58
C PRO A 84 -7.14 -3.16 -1.21
N LEU A 85 -7.25 -4.24 -1.99
CA LEU A 85 -8.13 -5.40 -1.74
C LEU A 85 -7.43 -6.53 -0.96
N GLY A 86 -6.28 -6.28 -0.32
CA GLY A 86 -5.54 -7.30 0.40
C GLY A 86 -5.16 -8.48 -0.50
N ARG A 87 -4.70 -8.19 -1.72
CA ARG A 87 -4.36 -9.20 -2.75
C ARG A 87 -5.52 -10.13 -3.12
N GLY A 88 -6.74 -9.64 -2.99
CA GLY A 88 -7.97 -10.35 -3.31
C GLY A 88 -8.69 -10.95 -2.09
N PHE A 89 -8.03 -11.06 -0.93
CA PHE A 89 -8.65 -11.64 0.26
C PHE A 89 -9.88 -10.85 0.73
N LEU A 90 -9.79 -9.53 0.76
CA LEU A 90 -10.89 -8.66 1.19
C LEU A 90 -12.06 -8.59 0.17
N SER A 91 -11.89 -9.14 -1.03
CA SER A 91 -12.95 -9.21 -2.04
C SER A 91 -13.61 -10.57 -2.13
N SER A 92 -12.87 -11.66 -1.92
CA SER A 92 -13.31 -13.03 -2.20
C SER A 92 -13.19 -13.97 -0.99
N GLY A 93 -12.57 -13.52 0.09
CA GLY A 93 -12.33 -14.31 1.28
C GLY A 93 -11.43 -15.52 1.05
N PRO A 94 -11.43 -16.49 1.98
CA PRO A 94 -10.59 -17.68 1.90
C PRO A 94 -10.78 -18.53 0.64
N LYS A 95 -11.98 -18.53 0.06
CA LYS A 95 -12.30 -19.29 -1.16
C LYS A 95 -11.39 -18.97 -2.35
N MET A 96 -10.76 -17.79 -2.37
CA MET A 96 -9.81 -17.46 -3.43
C MET A 96 -8.63 -18.41 -3.50
N MET A 97 -8.24 -19.04 -2.37
CA MET A 97 -7.10 -19.96 -2.31
C MET A 97 -7.35 -21.27 -3.05
N GLU A 98 -8.61 -21.67 -3.22
CA GLU A 98 -8.98 -22.86 -3.99
C GLU A 98 -8.56 -22.74 -5.48
N ASN A 99 -8.33 -21.50 -5.95
CA ASN A 99 -7.94 -21.20 -7.31
C ASN A 99 -6.44 -20.87 -7.45
N PHE A 100 -5.63 -21.06 -6.41
CA PHE A 100 -4.18 -20.82 -6.50
C PHE A 100 -3.53 -21.88 -7.39
N THR A 101 -2.77 -21.44 -8.37
CA THR A 101 -1.86 -22.32 -9.13
C THR A 101 -0.57 -22.53 -8.33
N LYS A 102 0.25 -23.50 -8.75
CA LYS A 102 1.55 -23.76 -8.11
C LYS A 102 2.51 -22.56 -8.18
N GLU A 103 2.31 -21.69 -9.16
CA GLU A 103 3.10 -20.49 -9.39
C GLU A 103 2.56 -19.26 -8.64
N ASP A 104 1.40 -19.37 -7.99
CA ASP A 104 0.81 -18.25 -7.26
C ASP A 104 1.64 -17.94 -6.00
N TYR A 105 2.38 -16.83 -6.07
CA TYR A 105 3.30 -16.43 -5.00
C TYR A 105 2.59 -16.17 -3.66
N ARG A 106 1.27 -15.91 -3.67
CA ARG A 106 0.50 -15.65 -2.43
C ARG A 106 0.49 -16.85 -1.50
N GLN A 107 0.57 -18.07 -2.01
CA GLN A 107 0.66 -19.29 -1.19
C GLN A 107 1.89 -19.32 -0.26
N PHE A 108 2.93 -18.55 -0.58
CA PHE A 108 4.16 -18.48 0.22
C PHE A 108 4.17 -17.29 1.19
N MET A 109 3.15 -16.46 1.16
CA MET A 109 3.07 -15.29 2.04
C MET A 109 2.51 -15.66 3.40
N PRO A 110 3.02 -15.04 4.50
CA PRO A 110 2.57 -15.37 5.85
C PRO A 110 1.06 -15.24 6.05
N ARG A 111 0.43 -14.18 5.51
CA ARG A 111 -1.03 -13.97 5.63
C ARG A 111 -1.89 -15.05 4.98
N PHE A 112 -1.34 -15.78 4.02
CA PHE A 112 -2.03 -16.83 3.27
C PHE A 112 -1.67 -18.25 3.75
N GLN A 113 -0.92 -18.37 4.87
CA GLN A 113 -0.74 -19.67 5.51
C GLN A 113 -2.06 -20.13 6.15
N PRO A 114 -2.39 -21.42 6.13
CA PRO A 114 -3.71 -21.92 6.54
C PRO A 114 -4.17 -21.44 7.91
N GLU A 115 -3.29 -21.42 8.90
CA GLU A 115 -3.58 -20.98 10.26
C GLU A 115 -3.92 -19.49 10.33
N ASN A 116 -3.24 -18.66 9.53
CA ASN A 116 -3.49 -17.22 9.48
C ASN A 116 -4.75 -16.90 8.68
N VAL A 117 -5.01 -17.65 7.61
CA VAL A 117 -6.25 -17.53 6.83
C VAL A 117 -7.47 -17.85 7.66
N GLU A 118 -7.45 -18.94 8.42
CA GLU A 118 -8.57 -19.31 9.29
C GLU A 118 -8.83 -18.24 10.36
N HIS A 119 -7.76 -17.67 10.92
CA HIS A 119 -7.90 -16.55 11.86
C HIS A 119 -8.48 -15.29 11.18
N ASN A 120 -7.95 -14.91 10.02
CA ASN A 120 -8.33 -13.69 9.29
C ASN A 120 -9.69 -13.80 8.59
N LYS A 121 -10.25 -15.00 8.46
CA LYS A 121 -11.56 -15.25 7.85
C LYS A 121 -12.66 -14.40 8.46
N GLY A 122 -12.65 -14.25 9.79
CA GLY A 122 -13.62 -13.41 10.51
C GLY A 122 -13.61 -11.95 10.09
N ILE A 123 -12.45 -11.42 9.64
CA ILE A 123 -12.37 -10.05 9.11
C ILE A 123 -13.20 -9.95 7.82
N PHE A 124 -13.00 -10.89 6.89
CA PHE A 124 -13.73 -10.92 5.63
C PHE A 124 -15.24 -11.12 5.84
N GLU A 125 -15.66 -11.98 6.77
CA GLU A 125 -17.05 -12.22 7.09
C GLU A 125 -17.73 -10.93 7.57
N ARG A 126 -17.12 -10.20 8.49
CA ARG A 126 -17.64 -8.93 8.99
C ARG A 126 -17.65 -7.83 7.93
N VAL A 127 -16.61 -7.75 7.08
CA VAL A 127 -16.59 -6.85 5.92
C VAL A 127 -17.76 -7.19 4.98
N SER A 128 -18.03 -8.47 4.75
CA SER A 128 -19.14 -8.93 3.89
C SER A 128 -20.51 -8.59 4.48
N GLU A 129 -20.70 -8.74 5.78
CA GLU A 129 -21.92 -8.35 6.48
C GLU A 129 -22.16 -6.84 6.36
N MET A 130 -21.12 -6.03 6.55
CA MET A 130 -21.22 -4.58 6.39
C MET A 130 -21.51 -4.18 4.94
N ALA A 131 -20.86 -4.83 3.97
CA ALA A 131 -21.11 -4.60 2.55
C ALA A 131 -22.57 -4.91 2.18
N ALA A 132 -23.14 -6.00 2.72
CA ALA A 132 -24.55 -6.34 2.52
C ALA A 132 -25.50 -5.27 3.09
N ARG A 133 -25.21 -4.71 4.29
CA ARG A 133 -25.99 -3.60 4.85
C ARG A 133 -25.92 -2.33 3.99
N LYS A 134 -24.80 -2.14 3.29
CA LYS A 134 -24.56 -0.99 2.39
C LYS A 134 -25.00 -1.25 0.95
N GLU A 135 -25.60 -2.40 0.65
CA GLU A 135 -26.03 -2.81 -0.69
C GLU A 135 -24.90 -2.73 -1.73
N CYS A 136 -23.65 -3.05 -1.31
CA CYS A 136 -22.49 -3.08 -2.17
C CYS A 136 -21.70 -4.39 -1.99
N THR A 137 -20.68 -4.60 -2.84
CA THR A 137 -19.80 -5.76 -2.68
C THR A 137 -18.70 -5.50 -1.66
N PRO A 138 -18.11 -6.55 -1.04
CA PRO A 138 -16.95 -6.39 -0.15
C PRO A 138 -15.81 -5.62 -0.80
N ALA A 139 -15.53 -5.87 -2.09
CA ALA A 139 -14.52 -5.14 -2.86
C ALA A 139 -14.82 -3.63 -2.93
N GLN A 140 -16.07 -3.27 -3.24
CA GLN A 140 -16.50 -1.87 -3.29
C GLN A 140 -16.40 -1.20 -1.92
N LEU A 141 -16.79 -1.89 -0.86
CA LEU A 141 -16.73 -1.35 0.50
C LEU A 141 -15.29 -1.02 0.92
N VAL A 142 -14.35 -1.96 0.75
CA VAL A 142 -12.95 -1.74 1.17
C VAL A 142 -12.22 -0.76 0.27
N LEU A 143 -12.57 -0.65 -1.01
CA LEU A 143 -12.04 0.41 -1.88
C LEU A 143 -12.61 1.78 -1.50
N ALA A 144 -13.90 1.86 -1.17
CA ALA A 144 -14.51 3.09 -0.66
C ALA A 144 -13.81 3.55 0.61
N TRP A 145 -13.48 2.64 1.53
CA TRP A 145 -12.69 2.98 2.71
C TRP A 145 -11.36 3.63 2.34
N VAL A 146 -10.61 3.08 1.37
CA VAL A 146 -9.34 3.67 0.91
C VAL A 146 -9.56 5.07 0.34
N HIS A 147 -10.60 5.27 -0.50
CA HIS A 147 -10.94 6.59 -1.05
C HIS A 147 -11.32 7.61 0.03
N HIS A 148 -11.92 7.18 1.14
CA HIS A 148 -12.27 8.07 2.26
C HIS A 148 -11.10 8.39 3.20
N LYS A 149 -9.90 7.83 2.95
CA LYS A 149 -8.71 8.16 3.74
C LYS A 149 -8.13 9.55 3.40
N GLY A 150 -8.51 10.16 2.30
CA GLY A 150 -8.13 11.52 1.92
C GLY A 150 -8.12 11.76 0.42
N ASP A 151 -8.20 13.02 0.01
CA ASP A 151 -8.15 13.44 -1.39
C ASP A 151 -6.74 13.27 -2.00
N ASP A 152 -5.75 13.05 -1.16
CA ASP A 152 -4.35 12.76 -1.48
C ASP A 152 -4.08 11.26 -1.75
N VAL A 153 -5.10 10.39 -1.69
CA VAL A 153 -4.99 8.94 -1.74
C VAL A 153 -5.58 8.38 -3.03
N CYS A 154 -4.76 7.64 -3.80
CA CYS A 154 -5.16 7.02 -5.06
C CYS A 154 -4.92 5.51 -5.04
N PRO A 155 -5.94 4.66 -4.85
CA PRO A 155 -5.79 3.21 -4.93
C PRO A 155 -5.63 2.73 -6.39
N ILE A 156 -4.80 1.69 -6.57
CA ILE A 156 -4.55 1.05 -7.87
C ILE A 156 -4.94 -0.43 -7.85
N PRO A 157 -6.24 -0.77 -7.73
CA PRO A 157 -6.71 -2.14 -7.72
C PRO A 157 -6.52 -2.80 -9.10
N GLY A 158 -5.59 -3.76 -9.19
CA GLY A 158 -5.28 -4.46 -10.44
C GLY A 158 -6.31 -5.54 -10.76
N THR A 159 -6.70 -5.65 -12.04
CA THR A 159 -7.54 -6.73 -12.55
C THR A 159 -7.33 -6.95 -14.05
N THR A 160 -7.59 -8.19 -14.50
CA THR A 160 -7.68 -8.57 -15.93
C THR A 160 -9.11 -8.80 -16.39
N LYS A 161 -10.11 -8.62 -15.49
CA LYS A 161 -11.53 -8.87 -15.77
C LYS A 161 -12.30 -7.55 -15.78
N ILE A 162 -13.08 -7.31 -16.84
CA ILE A 162 -13.91 -6.10 -16.99
C ILE A 162 -14.94 -5.98 -15.86
N GLU A 163 -15.50 -7.10 -15.42
CA GLU A 163 -16.46 -7.12 -14.31
C GLU A 163 -15.83 -6.56 -13.03
N ASN A 164 -14.61 -6.98 -12.70
CA ASN A 164 -13.90 -6.47 -11.54
C ASN A 164 -13.53 -4.98 -11.70
N LEU A 165 -13.18 -4.55 -12.92
CA LEU A 165 -12.94 -3.13 -13.20
C LEU A 165 -14.20 -2.30 -12.92
N ASN A 166 -15.36 -2.75 -13.40
CA ASN A 166 -16.63 -2.08 -13.14
C ASN A 166 -16.96 -2.05 -11.63
N GLN A 167 -16.69 -3.14 -10.90
CA GLN A 167 -16.83 -3.16 -9.44
C GLN A 167 -15.90 -2.14 -8.76
N ASN A 168 -14.64 -2.07 -9.19
CA ASN A 168 -13.68 -1.11 -8.65
C ASN A 168 -14.11 0.34 -8.89
N ILE A 169 -14.62 0.66 -10.09
CA ILE A 169 -15.16 1.99 -10.42
C ILE A 169 -16.41 2.27 -9.57
N GLY A 170 -17.29 1.29 -9.39
CA GLY A 170 -18.50 1.41 -8.58
C GLY A 170 -18.23 1.76 -7.12
N ALA A 171 -17.03 1.46 -6.60
CA ALA A 171 -16.63 1.85 -5.25
C ALA A 171 -16.67 3.37 -5.01
N LEU A 172 -16.47 4.19 -6.04
CA LEU A 172 -16.54 5.65 -5.95
C LEU A 172 -17.94 6.17 -5.57
N SER A 173 -18.98 5.37 -5.80
CA SER A 173 -20.35 5.72 -5.44
C SER A 173 -20.71 5.34 -4.00
N VAL A 174 -19.92 4.49 -3.34
CA VAL A 174 -20.15 4.06 -1.96
C VAL A 174 -19.71 5.16 -1.01
N LYS A 175 -20.64 5.70 -0.23
CA LYS A 175 -20.36 6.73 0.78
C LYS A 175 -20.29 6.09 2.15
N LEU A 176 -19.24 6.44 2.89
CA LEU A 176 -19.01 6.01 4.27
C LEU A 176 -19.07 7.23 5.20
N ASN A 177 -19.81 7.10 6.27
CA ASN A 177 -19.80 8.08 7.35
C ASN A 177 -18.66 7.76 8.37
N PRO A 178 -18.38 8.66 9.32
CA PRO A 178 -17.30 8.44 10.31
C PRO A 178 -17.46 7.18 11.14
N GLU A 179 -18.69 6.81 11.50
CA GLU A 179 -19.00 5.63 12.29
C GLU A 179 -18.71 4.35 11.50
N GLU A 180 -19.06 4.32 10.22
CA GLU A 180 -18.80 3.21 9.31
C GLU A 180 -17.29 3.07 9.03
N MET A 181 -16.58 4.18 8.90
CA MET A 181 -15.11 4.18 8.81
C MET A 181 -14.48 3.56 10.06
N ALA A 182 -14.91 4.01 11.25
CA ALA A 182 -14.44 3.47 12.52
C ALA A 182 -14.79 1.99 12.70
N GLU A 183 -15.98 1.55 12.29
CA GLU A 183 -16.37 0.13 12.29
C GLU A 183 -15.38 -0.68 11.47
N LEU A 184 -15.14 -0.32 10.20
CA LEU A 184 -14.17 -1.02 9.32
C LEU A 184 -12.77 -1.06 9.93
N GLU A 185 -12.31 0.04 10.51
CA GLU A 185 -10.99 0.12 11.14
C GLU A 185 -10.86 -0.76 12.37
N SER A 186 -11.94 -0.94 13.12
CA SER A 186 -11.96 -1.83 14.29
C SER A 186 -11.85 -3.32 13.92
N LEU A 187 -12.28 -3.72 12.70
CA LEU A 187 -12.28 -5.12 12.26
C LEU A 187 -10.89 -5.69 12.03
N ALA A 188 -9.95 -4.83 11.67
CA ALA A 188 -8.62 -5.24 11.22
C ALA A 188 -7.52 -4.36 11.83
N SER A 189 -7.58 -4.13 13.14
CA SER A 189 -6.47 -3.51 13.85
C SER A 189 -5.20 -4.35 13.72
N ALA A 190 -4.03 -3.74 13.88
CA ALA A 190 -2.74 -4.42 13.80
C ALA A 190 -2.60 -5.64 14.74
N TYR A 191 -3.37 -5.67 15.84
CA TYR A 191 -3.39 -6.79 16.79
C TYR A 191 -4.29 -7.96 16.36
N ILE A 192 -5.27 -7.69 15.49
CA ILE A 192 -6.24 -8.69 15.02
C ILE A 192 -5.70 -9.45 13.81
N VAL A 193 -5.06 -8.76 12.87
CA VAL A 193 -4.55 -9.36 11.64
C VAL A 193 -3.38 -10.27 11.94
N LYS A 194 -3.44 -11.53 11.50
CA LYS A 194 -2.37 -12.51 11.63
C LYS A 194 -1.57 -12.66 10.34
N GLY A 195 -0.26 -12.84 10.52
CA GLY A 195 0.71 -12.96 9.44
C GLY A 195 1.21 -11.61 8.91
N ASP A 196 2.51 -11.54 8.64
CA ASP A 196 3.13 -10.37 8.02
C ASP A 196 2.73 -10.24 6.55
N ARG A 197 2.87 -9.03 6.01
CA ARG A 197 2.62 -8.73 4.58
C ARG A 197 3.53 -9.53 3.65
N TYR A 198 4.79 -9.71 4.07
CA TYR A 198 5.84 -10.42 3.34
C TYR A 198 6.64 -11.32 4.28
N GLY A 199 7.30 -12.34 3.73
CA GLY A 199 8.36 -13.07 4.45
C GLY A 199 9.59 -12.19 4.67
N GLY A 200 10.38 -12.48 5.71
CA GLY A 200 11.37 -11.61 6.35
C GLY A 200 12.51 -11.00 5.51
N ALA A 201 12.63 -11.33 4.20
CA ALA A 201 13.67 -10.76 3.33
C ALA A 201 13.18 -9.60 2.44
N ALA A 202 11.89 -9.29 2.45
CA ALA A 202 11.36 -8.24 1.57
C ALA A 202 11.66 -6.85 2.13
N VAL A 203 12.20 -5.97 1.28
CA VAL A 203 12.38 -4.56 1.61
C VAL A 203 11.01 -3.88 1.63
N THR A 204 10.63 -3.37 2.77
CA THR A 204 9.43 -2.55 3.00
C THR A 204 9.84 -1.22 3.60
N TRP A 205 8.91 -0.31 3.80
CA TRP A 205 9.21 0.97 4.44
C TRP A 205 9.90 0.83 5.82
N LYS A 206 9.70 -0.29 6.52
CA LYS A 206 10.28 -0.57 7.84
C LYS A 206 11.80 -0.81 7.82
N ASN A 207 12.34 -1.24 6.69
CA ASN A 207 13.75 -1.58 6.52
C ASN A 207 14.37 -0.95 5.26
N SER A 208 13.87 0.21 4.86
CA SER A 208 14.28 0.95 3.66
C SER A 208 15.02 2.25 3.96
N ASP A 209 15.61 2.37 5.15
CA ASP A 209 16.55 3.44 5.43
C ASP A 209 17.80 3.30 4.56
N THR A 210 18.29 4.44 4.08
CA THR A 210 19.50 4.48 3.25
C THR A 210 20.66 5.09 4.04
N PRO A 211 21.93 4.73 3.71
CA PRO A 211 23.09 5.28 4.40
C PRO A 211 23.11 6.81 4.32
N PRO A 212 23.74 7.51 5.28
CA PRO A 212 23.92 8.94 5.19
C PRO A 212 24.83 9.31 4.01
N LEU A 213 24.66 10.52 3.45
CA LEU A 213 25.44 11.01 2.31
C LEU A 213 26.94 10.99 2.59
N SER A 214 27.37 11.23 3.85
CA SER A 214 28.78 11.20 4.29
C SER A 214 29.44 9.82 4.18
N SER A 215 28.69 8.72 4.15
CA SER A 215 29.27 7.37 4.13
C SER A 215 30.08 7.04 2.87
N ARG A 216 29.90 7.79 1.76
CA ARG A 216 30.68 7.62 0.51
C ARG A 216 31.91 8.52 0.37
N SER A 217 32.15 9.43 1.31
CA SER A 217 33.37 10.25 1.31
C SER A 217 34.60 9.49 1.81
N GLU A 218 34.41 8.31 2.43
CA GLU A 218 35.53 7.51 2.97
C GLU A 218 36.07 6.44 2.00
N GLU A 219 35.40 6.23 0.85
CA GLU A 219 35.82 5.25 -0.17
C GLU A 219 36.58 5.87 -1.39
N ARG A 220 37.09 7.10 -1.25
CA ARG A 220 37.93 7.75 -2.30
C ARG A 220 39.36 7.89 -1.90
#